data_168439620eb77dd7f856a2c42a22b646
#
_entry.id   168439620eb77dd7f856a2c42a22b646
#
_cell.length_a   1.000
_cell.length_b   1.000
_cell.length_c   1.000
_cell.angle_alpha   90.00
_cell.angle_beta   90.00
_cell.angle_gamma   90.00
#
_symmetry.space_group_name_H-M   'P 1'
#
loop_
_entity.id
_entity.type
_entity.pdbx_description
1 polymer ?
#
loop_
_entity_poly.entity_id
_entity_poly.type
_entity_poly.pdbx_seq_one_letter_code
_entity_poly.pdbx_strand_id
1 'polypeptide(L)'
;MILIDPDLEPHPTPRNIVVSPLAARPRPSAVPWRLRIPSKPTLNRFLAIAQEAVRLRGKVTILLTTDAAIRKLNRQFRNKNKATDVLSFPAEGVGAEEMAGDLAISVETARRQAGDQGHALTCELKVLILHGLLHLAGCDHEADDGKMARRERLLRAKLNLPQGLIERAEMKVKRP
;
A
#
# COMPACT_ATOMS: atom_id res chain seq x y z
N MET A 1 3.94 -3.74 11.79
CA MET A 1 4.16 -5.15 11.30
C MET A 1 3.58 -5.31 9.89
N ILE A 2 4.23 -6.06 9.01
CA ILE A 2 3.72 -6.33 7.64
C ILE A 2 3.16 -7.75 7.56
N LEU A 3 1.89 -7.84 7.15
CA LEU A 3 1.19 -9.07 6.80
C LEU A 3 1.01 -9.12 5.28
N ILE A 4 1.05 -10.30 4.70
CA ILE A 4 0.78 -10.53 3.28
C ILE A 4 -0.36 -11.53 3.20
N ASP A 5 -1.39 -11.15 2.44
CA ASP A 5 -2.54 -12.01 2.17
C ASP A 5 -2.07 -13.28 1.42
N PRO A 6 -2.46 -14.48 1.85
CA PRO A 6 -2.12 -15.72 1.17
C PRO A 6 -2.48 -15.73 -0.31
N ASP A 7 -3.54 -15.06 -0.71
CA ASP A 7 -3.99 -14.96 -2.12
C ASP A 7 -2.99 -14.18 -3.01
N LEU A 8 -2.04 -13.45 -2.42
CA LEU A 8 -0.96 -12.78 -3.15
C LEU A 8 0.29 -13.64 -3.34
N GLU A 9 0.40 -14.74 -2.61
CA GLU A 9 1.49 -15.68 -2.76
C GLU A 9 1.23 -16.57 -3.99
N PRO A 10 2.25 -16.84 -4.84
CA PRO A 10 2.07 -17.78 -5.95
C PRO A 10 1.72 -19.15 -5.36
N HIS A 11 0.51 -19.65 -5.67
CA HIS A 11 0.12 -20.99 -5.28
C HIS A 11 1.17 -21.99 -5.78
N PRO A 12 1.65 -22.92 -4.95
CA PRO A 12 2.54 -23.98 -5.40
C PRO A 12 1.77 -24.76 -6.48
N THR A 13 2.31 -24.77 -7.70
CA THR A 13 1.78 -25.62 -8.78
C THR A 13 1.63 -27.04 -8.25
N PRO A 14 0.46 -27.70 -8.42
CA PRO A 14 0.27 -29.08 -7.98
C PRO A 14 1.35 -29.95 -8.60
N ARG A 15 2.05 -30.75 -7.78
CA ARG A 15 3.21 -31.56 -8.15
C ARG A 15 2.90 -32.75 -9.06
N ASN A 16 1.69 -32.88 -9.61
CA ASN A 16 1.25 -34.02 -10.40
C ASN A 16 0.72 -33.64 -11.79
N ILE A 17 1.58 -33.04 -12.61
CA ILE A 17 1.38 -33.11 -14.06
C ILE A 17 2.56 -33.91 -14.61
N VAL A 18 2.29 -35.15 -15.02
CA VAL A 18 3.21 -35.95 -15.81
C VAL A 18 3.36 -35.25 -17.15
N VAL A 19 4.46 -34.55 -17.34
CA VAL A 19 4.72 -33.79 -18.57
C VAL A 19 5.60 -34.65 -19.47
N SER A 20 5.10 -34.93 -20.66
CA SER A 20 5.87 -35.56 -21.75
C SER A 20 7.15 -34.80 -22.06
N PRO A 21 8.30 -35.42 -22.35
CA PRO A 21 9.62 -34.77 -22.36
C PRO A 21 9.92 -33.83 -23.54
N LEU A 22 8.97 -33.56 -24.43
CA LEU A 22 9.26 -32.87 -25.70
C LEU A 22 8.68 -31.44 -25.85
N ALA A 23 7.99 -30.91 -24.86
CA ALA A 23 7.57 -29.51 -24.92
C ALA A 23 8.51 -28.63 -24.10
N ALA A 24 9.24 -27.73 -24.77
CA ALA A 24 10.01 -26.68 -24.08
C ALA A 24 9.06 -25.94 -23.13
N ARG A 25 9.27 -26.11 -21.83
CA ARG A 25 8.47 -25.43 -20.79
C ARG A 25 8.55 -23.93 -21.07
N PRO A 26 7.42 -23.23 -21.25
CA PRO A 26 7.43 -21.78 -21.19
C PRO A 26 8.03 -21.40 -19.82
N ARG A 27 9.16 -20.68 -19.82
CA ARG A 27 9.69 -20.11 -18.58
C ARG A 27 8.55 -19.30 -17.95
N PRO A 28 8.22 -19.52 -16.67
CA PRO A 28 7.24 -18.66 -16.02
C PRO A 28 7.70 -17.22 -16.29
N SER A 29 6.82 -16.41 -16.86
CA SER A 29 7.14 -15.01 -17.17
C SER A 29 7.59 -14.38 -15.87
N ALA A 30 8.90 -14.18 -15.71
CA ALA A 30 9.45 -13.66 -14.47
C ALA A 30 8.86 -12.28 -14.29
N VAL A 31 8.01 -12.11 -13.26
CA VAL A 31 7.47 -10.80 -12.92
C VAL A 31 8.64 -9.83 -12.87
N PRO A 32 8.64 -8.75 -13.68
CA PRO A 32 9.73 -7.80 -13.69
C PRO A 32 10.07 -7.37 -12.27
N TRP A 33 11.35 -7.29 -11.90
CA TRP A 33 11.77 -6.96 -10.53
C TRP A 33 11.09 -5.70 -9.98
N ARG A 34 10.76 -4.73 -10.85
CA ARG A 34 10.04 -3.50 -10.51
C ARG A 34 8.62 -3.75 -9.98
N LEU A 35 8.02 -4.88 -10.32
CA LEU A 35 6.64 -5.24 -9.96
C LEU A 35 6.57 -6.34 -8.88
N ARG A 36 7.73 -6.79 -8.38
CA ARG A 36 7.77 -7.77 -7.28
C ARG A 36 7.41 -7.11 -5.95
N ILE A 37 6.65 -7.84 -5.14
CA ILE A 37 6.38 -7.41 -3.76
C ILE A 37 7.73 -7.38 -3.01
N PRO A 38 8.09 -6.26 -2.37
CA PRO A 38 9.32 -6.18 -1.59
C PRO A 38 9.24 -7.08 -0.36
N SER A 39 10.40 -7.46 0.17
CA SER A 39 10.45 -8.31 1.36
C SER A 39 9.85 -7.62 2.59
N LYS A 40 9.28 -8.41 3.51
CA LYS A 40 8.75 -7.92 4.79
C LYS A 40 9.77 -7.08 5.57
N PRO A 41 11.07 -7.48 5.69
CA PRO A 41 12.08 -6.64 6.34
C PRO A 41 12.27 -5.27 5.69
N THR A 42 12.23 -5.19 4.36
CA THR A 42 12.35 -3.92 3.62
C THR A 42 11.21 -2.96 3.98
N LEU A 43 9.98 -3.47 3.98
CA LEU A 43 8.80 -2.67 4.32
C LEU A 43 8.73 -2.31 5.80
N ASN A 44 9.10 -3.23 6.71
CA ASN A 44 9.14 -2.96 8.14
C ASN A 44 10.17 -1.88 8.49
N ARG A 45 11.35 -1.89 7.84
CA ARG A 45 12.35 -0.82 8.01
C ARG A 45 11.79 0.52 7.57
N PHE A 46 11.14 0.57 6.41
CA PHE A 46 10.53 1.81 5.93
C PHE A 46 9.40 2.27 6.86
N LEU A 47 8.53 1.36 7.31
CA LEU A 47 7.45 1.66 8.25
C LEU A 47 7.99 2.34 9.51
N ALA A 48 9.05 1.82 10.13
CA ALA A 48 9.64 2.41 11.33
C ALA A 48 10.15 3.85 11.07
N ILE A 49 10.86 4.07 9.96
CA ILE A 49 11.37 5.40 9.59
C ILE A 49 10.20 6.37 9.30
N ALA A 50 9.17 5.92 8.61
CA ALA A 50 8.02 6.74 8.26
C ALA A 50 7.16 7.07 9.50
N GLN A 51 6.96 6.13 10.42
CA GLN A 51 6.27 6.37 11.71
C GLN A 51 6.99 7.45 12.53
N GLU A 52 8.31 7.37 12.64
CA GLU A 52 9.12 8.38 13.32
C GLU A 52 8.97 9.75 12.65
N ALA A 53 9.06 9.80 11.31
CA ALA A 53 8.92 11.03 10.55
C ALA A 53 7.54 11.68 10.69
N VAL A 54 6.47 10.87 10.75
CA VAL A 54 5.09 11.30 11.00
C VAL A 54 4.86 11.64 12.48
N ARG A 55 5.74 11.19 13.39
CA ARG A 55 5.58 11.27 14.86
C ARG A 55 4.35 10.50 15.35
N LEU A 56 4.04 9.37 14.71
CA LEU A 56 2.94 8.49 15.09
C LEU A 56 3.43 7.48 16.13
N ARG A 57 2.86 7.50 17.33
CA ARG A 57 3.14 6.53 18.39
C ARG A 57 2.22 5.31 18.27
N GLY A 58 2.59 4.21 18.91
CA GLY A 58 1.83 2.96 18.90
C GLY A 58 2.19 2.03 17.75
N LYS A 59 1.71 0.81 17.80
CA LYS A 59 1.96 -0.22 16.78
C LYS A 59 1.09 0.03 15.56
N VAL A 60 1.65 -0.17 14.38
CA VAL A 60 0.92 -0.17 13.10
C VAL A 60 1.04 -1.55 12.46
N THR A 61 -0.11 -2.12 12.04
CA THR A 61 -0.13 -3.31 11.20
C THR A 61 -0.49 -2.92 9.76
N ILE A 62 0.19 -3.51 8.78
CA ILE A 62 -0.11 -3.31 7.37
C ILE A 62 -0.42 -4.66 6.74
N LEU A 63 -1.63 -4.79 6.20
CA LEU A 63 -2.06 -5.92 5.39
C LEU A 63 -1.88 -5.58 3.91
N LEU A 64 -0.97 -6.27 3.23
CA LEU A 64 -0.91 -6.27 1.77
C LEU A 64 -1.90 -7.30 1.25
N THR A 65 -2.88 -6.88 0.46
CA THR A 65 -3.99 -7.71 0.03
C THR A 65 -4.37 -7.49 -1.44
N THR A 66 -5.44 -8.17 -1.90
CA THR A 66 -5.95 -8.09 -3.27
C THR A 66 -7.02 -7.00 -3.43
N ASP A 67 -7.33 -6.62 -4.68
CA ASP A 67 -8.45 -5.73 -5.00
C ASP A 67 -9.79 -6.29 -4.50
N ALA A 68 -9.97 -7.62 -4.56
CA ALA A 68 -11.18 -8.29 -4.11
C ALA A 68 -11.36 -8.16 -2.59
N ALA A 69 -10.30 -8.39 -1.82
CA ALA A 69 -10.34 -8.30 -0.36
C ALA A 69 -10.51 -6.85 0.12
N ILE A 70 -9.76 -5.89 -0.44
CA ILE A 70 -9.90 -4.48 -0.04
C ILE A 70 -11.27 -3.89 -0.42
N ARG A 71 -11.89 -4.36 -1.53
CA ARG A 71 -13.26 -4.01 -1.89
C ARG A 71 -14.26 -4.46 -0.84
N LYS A 72 -14.09 -5.67 -0.26
CA LYS A 72 -14.93 -6.17 0.84
C LYS A 72 -14.80 -5.26 2.07
N LEU A 73 -13.58 -4.91 2.45
CA LEU A 73 -13.31 -3.99 3.56
C LEU A 73 -13.92 -2.61 3.29
N ASN A 74 -13.75 -2.06 2.10
CA ASN A 74 -14.29 -0.76 1.73
C ASN A 74 -15.83 -0.73 1.78
N ARG A 75 -16.48 -1.83 1.36
CA ARG A 75 -17.92 -1.98 1.48
C ARG A 75 -18.36 -2.06 2.94
N GLN A 76 -17.65 -2.83 3.76
CA GLN A 76 -18.00 -3.06 5.17
C GLN A 76 -17.84 -1.81 6.03
N PHE A 77 -16.74 -1.08 5.86
CA PHE A 77 -16.36 0.01 6.75
C PHE A 77 -16.65 1.43 6.20
N ARG A 78 -16.83 1.57 4.87
CA ARG A 78 -17.07 2.87 4.23
C ARG A 78 -18.30 2.90 3.31
N ASN A 79 -19.08 1.83 3.26
CA ASN A 79 -20.24 1.66 2.36
C ASN A 79 -19.92 1.86 0.85
N LYS A 80 -18.65 1.69 0.45
CA LYS A 80 -18.20 1.88 -0.94
C LYS A 80 -17.87 0.53 -1.58
N ASN A 81 -18.71 0.05 -2.51
CA ASN A 81 -18.50 -1.24 -3.18
C ASN A 81 -17.51 -1.15 -4.35
N LYS A 82 -16.31 -0.63 -4.09
CA LYS A 82 -15.20 -0.56 -5.07
C LYS A 82 -13.86 -0.82 -4.38
N ALA A 83 -12.90 -1.35 -5.13
CA ALA A 83 -11.52 -1.43 -4.66
C ALA A 83 -10.93 -0.02 -4.52
N THR A 84 -10.01 0.14 -3.58
CA THR A 84 -9.18 1.34 -3.39
C THR A 84 -7.73 0.89 -3.22
N ASP A 85 -6.80 1.79 -3.24
CA ASP A 85 -5.38 1.54 -3.04
C ASP A 85 -5.03 1.29 -1.58
N VAL A 86 -5.52 2.13 -0.67
CA VAL A 86 -5.28 2.02 0.77
C VAL A 86 -6.53 2.34 1.58
N LEU A 87 -6.70 1.63 2.70
CA LEU A 87 -7.66 1.94 3.77
C LEU A 87 -6.90 2.07 5.07
N SER A 88 -7.24 3.10 5.85
CA SER A 88 -6.69 3.35 7.18
C SER A 88 -7.77 3.17 8.22
N PHE A 89 -7.45 2.45 9.29
CA PHE A 89 -8.31 2.14 10.43
C PHE A 89 -7.59 2.62 11.69
N PRO A 90 -7.81 3.87 12.14
CA PRO A 90 -7.26 4.36 13.39
C PRO A 90 -7.71 3.49 14.56
N ALA A 91 -6.82 3.26 15.53
CA ALA A 91 -7.20 2.59 16.77
C ALA A 91 -8.06 3.53 17.61
N GLU A 92 -9.14 2.99 18.17
CA GLU A 92 -10.08 3.72 19.02
C GLU A 92 -10.23 3.02 20.39
N GLY A 93 -10.49 3.80 21.45
CA GLY A 93 -10.81 3.28 22.76
C GLY A 93 -9.62 2.87 23.62
N VAL A 94 -9.85 1.93 24.56
CA VAL A 94 -8.83 1.46 25.51
C VAL A 94 -7.73 0.71 24.77
N GLY A 95 -6.47 1.12 24.98
CA GLY A 95 -5.30 0.54 24.27
C GLY A 95 -4.88 1.30 23.02
N ALA A 96 -5.56 2.39 22.62
CA ALA A 96 -5.16 3.22 21.51
C ALA A 96 -3.74 3.84 21.67
N GLU A 97 -3.22 3.92 22.90
CA GLU A 97 -1.84 4.36 23.14
C GLU A 97 -0.81 3.31 22.70
N GLU A 98 -1.17 2.01 22.72
CA GLU A 98 -0.30 0.92 22.29
C GLU A 98 -0.45 0.62 20.78
N MET A 99 -1.63 0.86 20.22
CA MET A 99 -1.97 0.62 18.83
C MET A 99 -2.30 1.93 18.13
N ALA A 100 -1.56 2.28 17.09
CA ALA A 100 -1.89 3.43 16.25
C ALA A 100 -3.01 3.12 15.25
N GLY A 101 -3.10 1.86 14.81
CA GLY A 101 -4.11 1.40 13.88
C GLY A 101 -3.58 0.46 12.81
N ASP A 102 -4.44 0.14 11.85
CA ASP A 102 -4.15 -0.79 10.77
C ASP A 102 -4.29 -0.11 9.39
N LEU A 103 -3.50 -0.58 8.44
CA LEU A 103 -3.58 -0.21 7.03
C LEU A 103 -3.86 -1.47 6.20
N ALA A 104 -4.80 -1.38 5.25
CA ALA A 104 -4.95 -2.38 4.20
C ALA A 104 -4.56 -1.75 2.86
N ILE A 105 -3.68 -2.41 2.09
CA ILE A 105 -3.16 -1.90 0.82
C ILE A 105 -3.38 -2.94 -0.27
N SER A 106 -4.07 -2.55 -1.37
CA SER A 106 -4.18 -3.40 -2.55
C SER A 106 -2.88 -3.39 -3.35
N VAL A 107 -2.24 -4.56 -3.43
CA VAL A 107 -1.03 -4.74 -4.24
C VAL A 107 -1.32 -4.63 -5.73
N GLU A 108 -2.50 -5.06 -6.18
CA GLU A 108 -2.91 -4.98 -7.59
C GLU A 108 -3.11 -3.52 -8.02
N THR A 109 -3.81 -2.74 -7.23
CA THR A 109 -3.96 -1.30 -7.46
C THR A 109 -2.61 -0.58 -7.37
N ALA A 110 -1.78 -0.89 -6.37
CA ALA A 110 -0.44 -0.33 -6.25
C ALA A 110 0.45 -0.64 -7.46
N ARG A 111 0.35 -1.85 -8.06
CA ARG A 111 1.08 -2.20 -9.29
C ARG A 111 0.64 -1.35 -10.48
N ARG A 112 -0.68 -1.16 -10.66
CA ARG A 112 -1.19 -0.30 -11.74
C ARG A 112 -0.70 1.14 -11.58
N GLN A 113 -0.83 1.70 -10.38
CA GLN A 113 -0.36 3.05 -10.07
C GLN A 113 1.15 3.20 -10.27
N ALA A 114 1.95 2.23 -9.84
CA ALA A 114 3.40 2.21 -10.08
C ALA A 114 3.74 2.24 -11.56
N GLY A 115 3.02 1.45 -12.38
CA GLY A 115 3.15 1.47 -13.85
C GLY A 115 2.80 2.82 -14.46
N ASP A 116 1.66 3.40 -14.08
CA ASP A 116 1.19 4.70 -14.56
C ASP A 116 2.16 5.85 -14.20
N GLN A 117 2.84 5.73 -13.05
CA GLN A 117 3.80 6.71 -12.56
C GLN A 117 5.27 6.42 -12.99
N GLY A 118 5.53 5.31 -13.66
CA GLY A 118 6.86 4.95 -14.16
C GLY A 118 7.88 4.56 -13.08
N HIS A 119 7.45 4.16 -11.88
CA HIS A 119 8.34 3.75 -10.80
C HIS A 119 8.09 2.32 -10.30
N ALA A 120 8.94 1.82 -9.41
CA ALA A 120 8.82 0.46 -8.89
C ALA A 120 7.66 0.31 -7.90
N LEU A 121 7.03 -0.88 -7.82
CA LEU A 121 6.02 -1.23 -6.84
C LEU A 121 6.47 -0.93 -5.39
N THR A 122 7.75 -1.18 -5.08
CA THR A 122 8.32 -0.84 -3.76
C THR A 122 8.19 0.65 -3.45
N CYS A 123 8.34 1.50 -4.44
CA CYS A 123 8.20 2.94 -4.28
C CYS A 123 6.74 3.32 -4.04
N GLU A 124 5.82 2.75 -4.82
CA GLU A 124 4.38 2.98 -4.65
C GLU A 124 3.89 2.52 -3.28
N LEU A 125 4.26 1.32 -2.84
CA LEU A 125 3.89 0.83 -1.51
C LEU A 125 4.38 1.77 -0.40
N LYS A 126 5.57 2.34 -0.53
CA LYS A 126 6.09 3.34 0.43
C LYS A 126 5.27 4.63 0.43
N VAL A 127 4.83 5.10 -0.75
CA VAL A 127 3.94 6.26 -0.87
C VAL A 127 2.60 5.99 -0.19
N LEU A 128 1.98 4.82 -0.44
CA LEU A 128 0.71 4.43 0.17
C LEU A 128 0.83 4.25 1.69
N ILE A 129 1.94 3.68 2.17
CA ILE A 129 2.23 3.57 3.61
C ILE A 129 2.32 4.96 4.25
N LEU A 130 3.09 5.88 3.68
CA LEU A 130 3.22 7.23 4.22
C LEU A 130 1.87 7.95 4.27
N HIS A 131 1.08 7.87 3.20
CA HIS A 131 -0.25 8.45 3.13
C HIS A 131 -1.19 7.88 4.21
N GLY A 132 -1.23 6.56 4.34
CA GLY A 132 -2.01 5.89 5.38
C GLY A 132 -1.58 6.26 6.80
N LEU A 133 -0.27 6.39 7.07
CA LEU A 133 0.23 6.83 8.36
C LEU A 133 -0.19 8.27 8.71
N LEU A 134 -0.31 9.16 7.72
CA LEU A 134 -0.84 10.50 7.94
C LEU A 134 -2.30 10.46 8.35
N HIS A 135 -3.11 9.60 7.75
CA HIS A 135 -4.50 9.38 8.18
C HIS A 135 -4.57 8.81 9.61
N LEU A 136 -3.73 7.82 9.95
CA LEU A 136 -3.67 7.29 11.32
C LEU A 136 -3.22 8.36 12.34
N ALA A 137 -2.45 9.37 11.89
CA ALA A 137 -2.04 10.52 12.70
C ALA A 137 -3.11 11.63 12.77
N GLY A 138 -4.34 11.35 12.31
CA GLY A 138 -5.47 12.27 12.36
C GLY A 138 -5.48 13.35 11.27
N CYS A 139 -4.67 13.21 10.21
CA CYS A 139 -4.76 14.10 9.06
C CYS A 139 -5.88 13.65 8.11
N ASP A 140 -6.65 14.60 7.61
CA ASP A 140 -7.72 14.34 6.62
C ASP A 140 -7.68 15.39 5.51
N HIS A 141 -7.21 14.96 4.32
CA HIS A 141 -7.07 15.85 3.17
C HIS A 141 -8.40 16.32 2.57
N GLU A 142 -9.54 15.72 2.94
CA GLU A 142 -10.87 16.14 2.48
C GLU A 142 -11.39 17.35 3.28
N ALA A 143 -10.86 17.59 4.52
CA ALA A 143 -11.40 18.57 5.46
C ALA A 143 -10.35 19.57 6.02
N ASP A 144 -9.08 19.51 5.61
CA ASP A 144 -7.98 20.19 6.32
C ASP A 144 -7.33 21.39 5.60
N ASP A 145 -7.96 21.97 4.59
CA ASP A 145 -7.46 23.10 3.79
C ASP A 145 -6.03 22.86 3.23
N GLY A 146 -5.73 21.61 2.86
CA GLY A 146 -4.46 21.22 2.28
C GLY A 146 -3.29 21.10 3.28
N LYS A 147 -3.56 21.01 4.58
CA LYS A 147 -2.51 20.81 5.61
C LYS A 147 -1.85 19.44 5.43
N MET A 148 -2.63 18.38 5.19
CA MET A 148 -2.10 17.06 4.93
C MET A 148 -1.25 17.02 3.65
N ALA A 149 -1.70 17.67 2.57
CA ALA A 149 -0.94 17.76 1.32
C ALA A 149 0.44 18.41 1.51
N ARG A 150 0.49 19.53 2.26
CA ARG A 150 1.75 20.17 2.60
C ARG A 150 2.66 19.30 3.46
N ARG A 151 2.11 18.62 4.46
CA ARG A 151 2.84 17.70 5.35
C ARG A 151 3.36 16.49 4.59
N GLU A 152 2.53 15.89 3.74
CA GLU A 152 2.90 14.76 2.88
C GLU A 152 4.07 15.13 1.96
N ARG A 153 4.01 16.30 1.31
CA ARG A 153 5.08 16.80 0.42
C ARG A 153 6.41 16.92 1.14
N LEU A 154 6.43 17.54 2.33
CA LEU A 154 7.65 17.70 3.15
C LEU A 154 8.23 16.33 3.56
N LEU A 155 7.38 15.40 3.99
CA LEU A 155 7.80 14.08 4.41
C LEU A 155 8.30 13.24 3.24
N ARG A 156 7.68 13.34 2.07
CA ARG A 156 8.16 12.68 0.86
C ARG A 156 9.56 13.15 0.45
N ALA A 157 9.80 14.47 0.48
CA ALA A 157 11.13 15.00 0.22
C ALA A 157 12.16 14.46 1.23
N LYS A 158 11.83 14.43 2.53
CA LYS A 158 12.69 13.88 3.58
C LYS A 158 12.95 12.37 3.40
N LEU A 159 11.97 11.61 2.93
CA LEU A 159 12.04 10.15 2.75
C LEU A 159 12.47 9.73 1.34
N ASN A 160 12.81 10.67 0.48
CA ASN A 160 13.23 10.44 -0.90
C ASN A 160 12.19 9.69 -1.74
N LEU A 161 10.91 10.08 -1.61
CA LEU A 161 9.76 9.51 -2.33
C LEU A 161 9.27 10.46 -3.44
N PRO A 162 8.68 9.92 -4.53
CA PRO A 162 8.08 10.72 -5.60
C PRO A 162 6.80 11.43 -5.14
N GLN A 163 6.04 11.99 -6.10
CA GLN A 163 4.75 12.64 -5.82
C GLN A 163 3.78 11.74 -5.07
N GLY A 164 3.08 12.29 -4.08
CA GLY A 164 2.10 11.57 -3.27
C GLY A 164 0.72 11.47 -3.91
N LEU A 165 -0.19 10.78 -3.23
CA LEU A 165 -1.56 10.53 -3.72
C LEU A 165 -2.36 11.80 -3.87
N ILE A 166 -2.26 12.73 -2.93
CA ILE A 166 -3.03 13.99 -2.94
C ILE A 166 -2.65 14.84 -4.15
N GLU A 167 -1.35 15.02 -4.42
CA GLU A 167 -0.88 15.78 -5.58
C GLU A 167 -1.31 15.14 -6.91
N ARG A 168 -1.32 13.81 -6.99
CA ARG A 168 -1.79 13.08 -8.17
C ARG A 168 -3.28 13.28 -8.42
N ALA A 169 -4.09 13.29 -7.36
CA ALA A 169 -5.53 13.54 -7.45
C ALA A 169 -5.79 14.97 -7.95
N GLU A 170 -5.11 15.99 -7.41
CA GLU A 170 -5.21 17.39 -7.85
C GLU A 170 -4.82 17.58 -9.32
N MET A 171 -3.77 16.88 -9.80
CA MET A 171 -3.37 16.96 -11.21
C MET A 171 -4.37 16.31 -12.15
N LYS A 172 -5.06 15.23 -11.74
CA LYS A 172 -6.12 14.60 -12.56
C LYS A 172 -7.34 15.51 -12.73
N VAL A 173 -7.69 16.28 -11.70
CA VAL A 173 -8.81 17.25 -11.75
C VAL A 173 -8.49 18.45 -12.64
N LYS A 174 -7.21 18.86 -12.74
CA LYS A 174 -6.76 20.02 -13.51
C LYS A 174 -6.47 19.73 -15.00
N ARG A 175 -6.56 18.47 -15.44
CA ARG A 175 -6.45 18.15 -16.88
C ARG A 175 -7.82 18.34 -17.52
N PRO A 176 -7.95 19.22 -18.54
CA PRO A 176 -9.19 19.44 -19.29
C PRO A 176 -9.59 18.20 -20.06
#